data_354bee1864eea3267e26266b872b16c0
#
_entry.id   354bee1864eea3267e26266b872b16c0
#
_cell.length_a   1.000
_cell.length_b   1.000
_cell.length_c   1.000
_cell.angle_alpha   90.00
_cell.angle_beta   90.00
_cell.angle_gamma   90.00
#
_symmetry.space_group_name_H-M   'P 1'
#
loop_
_entity.id
_entity.type
_entity.pdbx_description
1 polymer ?
#
loop_
_entity_poly.entity_id
_entity_poly.type
_entity_poly.pdbx_seq_one_letter_code
_entity_poly.pdbx_strand_id
1 'polypeptide(L)'
;MIHRRPWLALAAAANLVFLYLPIGVLILFSFNASRLSSGWQGFTLDWYRTLLTDQALVAAAWNSLLVAVVSTVLALVLGVTAALGLERLPARRQSAVEGAMLLPLIIPEIMMGVALMLMFVMVRLPLSLTTVIIGHVVFNLPLVIVMVQARLRKLDPKLIEAAQDLGADTWHVYRRVTEPLIRPAVLGAGLMALTVSLDDFIVTFFLAGPGATTLPLKVYSMIKTGLSPEINALSAIIVVGSMGLMAVALLIQRRPLA
;
A
#
# COMPACT_ATOMS: atom_id res chain seq x y z
N MET A 1 1.49 -26.68 -29.98
CA MET A 1 1.15 -27.66 -28.93
C MET A 1 2.10 -27.47 -27.75
N ILE A 2 1.65 -26.82 -26.68
CA ILE A 2 2.48 -26.67 -25.46
C ILE A 2 2.48 -28.03 -24.78
N HIS A 3 3.59 -28.74 -24.83
CA HIS A 3 3.82 -29.97 -24.07
C HIS A 3 3.57 -29.65 -22.59
N ARG A 4 2.45 -30.12 -22.02
CA ARG A 4 2.17 -30.05 -20.59
C ARG A 4 3.24 -30.91 -19.89
N ARG A 5 4.27 -30.30 -19.37
CA ARG A 5 5.29 -30.99 -18.58
C ARG A 5 4.74 -31.19 -17.17
N PRO A 6 4.26 -32.39 -16.81
CA PRO A 6 3.55 -32.63 -15.52
C PRO A 6 4.41 -32.32 -14.31
N TRP A 7 5.73 -32.46 -14.43
CA TRP A 7 6.67 -32.13 -13.37
C TRP A 7 6.71 -30.61 -13.05
N LEU A 8 6.50 -29.73 -14.04
CA LEU A 8 6.40 -28.28 -13.80
C LEU A 8 5.13 -27.94 -13.03
N ALA A 9 4.03 -28.60 -13.33
CA ALA A 9 2.78 -28.42 -12.58
C ALA A 9 2.93 -28.94 -11.14
N LEU A 10 3.62 -30.09 -10.95
CA LEU A 10 3.90 -30.62 -9.63
C LEU A 10 4.82 -29.69 -8.82
N ALA A 11 5.89 -29.18 -9.44
CA ALA A 11 6.80 -28.24 -8.81
C ALA A 11 6.07 -26.94 -8.43
N ALA A 12 5.22 -26.41 -9.31
CA ALA A 12 4.42 -25.23 -9.02
C ALA A 12 3.43 -25.48 -7.86
N ALA A 13 2.76 -26.63 -7.84
CA ALA A 13 1.86 -27.00 -6.76
C ALA A 13 2.61 -27.16 -5.43
N ALA A 14 3.78 -27.80 -5.44
CA ALA A 14 4.62 -27.95 -4.25
C ALA A 14 5.07 -26.58 -3.69
N ASN A 15 5.47 -25.65 -4.56
CA ASN A 15 5.80 -24.28 -4.15
C ASN A 15 4.60 -23.56 -3.54
N LEU A 16 3.43 -23.67 -4.15
CA LEU A 16 2.21 -23.06 -3.61
C LEU A 16 1.87 -23.63 -2.23
N VAL A 17 1.89 -24.97 -2.10
CA VAL A 17 1.65 -25.62 -0.80
C VAL A 17 2.66 -25.15 0.23
N PHE A 18 3.95 -25.10 -0.10
CA PHE A 18 5.00 -24.63 0.80
C PHE A 18 4.78 -23.19 1.27
N LEU A 19 4.34 -22.30 0.38
CA LEU A 19 4.07 -20.89 0.71
C LEU A 19 2.79 -20.71 1.54
N TYR A 20 1.73 -21.45 1.22
CA TYR A 20 0.43 -21.25 1.87
C TYR A 20 0.20 -22.13 3.09
N LEU A 21 0.96 -23.22 3.25
CA LEU A 21 0.81 -24.13 4.39
C LEU A 21 0.98 -23.42 5.75
N PRO A 22 2.02 -22.58 5.98
CA PRO A 22 2.16 -21.85 7.24
C PRO A 22 0.97 -20.93 7.52
N ILE A 23 0.43 -20.28 6.47
CA ILE A 23 -0.76 -19.42 6.59
C ILE A 23 -1.98 -20.26 6.98
N GLY A 24 -2.17 -21.42 6.35
CA GLY A 24 -3.24 -22.36 6.70
C GLY A 24 -3.14 -22.83 8.14
N VAL A 25 -1.93 -23.17 8.61
CA VAL A 25 -1.67 -23.54 10.00
C VAL A 25 -2.02 -22.39 10.95
N LEU A 26 -1.59 -21.16 10.65
CA LEU A 26 -1.91 -19.98 11.43
C LEU A 26 -3.43 -19.77 11.54
N ILE A 27 -4.16 -19.86 10.41
CA ILE A 27 -5.62 -19.75 10.40
C ILE A 27 -6.25 -20.88 11.23
N LEU A 28 -5.77 -22.12 11.12
CA LEU A 28 -6.27 -23.22 11.92
C LEU A 28 -6.07 -22.95 13.42
N PHE A 29 -4.86 -22.56 13.82
CA PHE A 29 -4.53 -22.28 15.22
C PHE A 29 -5.19 -21.01 15.77
N SER A 30 -5.75 -20.13 14.93
CA SER A 30 -6.57 -19.01 15.39
C SER A 30 -7.88 -19.43 16.07
N PHE A 31 -8.32 -20.66 15.83
CA PHE A 31 -9.49 -21.28 16.48
C PHE A 31 -9.14 -22.21 17.65
N ASN A 32 -7.84 -22.34 17.98
CA ASN A 32 -7.40 -23.23 19.04
C ASN A 32 -7.64 -22.62 20.43
N ALA A 33 -8.25 -23.36 21.35
CA ALA A 33 -8.51 -22.92 22.72
C ALA A 33 -7.24 -22.77 23.58
N SER A 34 -6.11 -23.34 23.17
CA SER A 34 -4.84 -23.27 23.90
C SER A 34 -4.21 -21.88 23.82
N ARG A 35 -3.83 -21.33 24.98
CA ARG A 35 -3.06 -20.07 25.07
C ARG A 35 -1.61 -20.18 24.62
N LEU A 36 -1.03 -21.37 24.66
CA LEU A 36 0.40 -21.58 24.40
C LEU A 36 0.71 -22.06 22.99
N SER A 37 -0.30 -22.25 22.13
CA SER A 37 -0.17 -22.76 20.76
C SER A 37 0.63 -24.09 20.64
N SER A 38 0.88 -24.80 21.74
CA SER A 38 1.71 -26.00 21.81
C SER A 38 0.99 -27.29 21.37
N GLY A 39 -0.30 -27.21 21.05
CA GLY A 39 -1.12 -28.32 20.58
C GLY A 39 -2.58 -27.91 20.46
N TRP A 40 -3.38 -28.73 19.75
CA TRP A 40 -4.79 -28.50 19.59
C TRP A 40 -5.55 -28.91 20.86
N GLN A 41 -6.22 -27.96 21.51
CA GLN A 41 -6.97 -28.16 22.77
C GLN A 41 -8.47 -27.95 22.62
N GLY A 42 -8.97 -27.79 21.41
CA GLY A 42 -10.38 -27.59 21.13
C GLY A 42 -10.63 -26.32 20.30
N PHE A 43 -11.87 -26.18 19.85
CA PHE A 43 -12.31 -25.05 19.03
C PHE A 43 -12.84 -23.91 19.91
N THR A 44 -12.40 -22.67 19.66
CA THR A 44 -12.94 -21.45 20.26
C THR A 44 -13.00 -20.27 19.29
N LEU A 45 -13.90 -19.34 19.56
CA LEU A 45 -13.99 -18.03 18.91
C LEU A 45 -13.66 -16.88 19.87
N ASP A 46 -13.21 -17.18 21.08
CA ASP A 46 -13.00 -16.18 22.11
C ASP A 46 -11.91 -15.18 21.75
N TRP A 47 -10.88 -15.61 21.03
CA TRP A 47 -9.82 -14.72 20.55
C TRP A 47 -10.35 -13.61 19.61
N TYR A 48 -11.30 -13.95 18.75
CA TYR A 48 -11.95 -12.99 17.86
C TYR A 48 -12.80 -11.98 18.65
N ARG A 49 -13.49 -12.42 19.71
CA ARG A 49 -14.24 -11.52 20.61
C ARG A 49 -13.30 -10.60 21.38
N THR A 50 -12.20 -11.13 21.90
CA THR A 50 -11.17 -10.35 22.60
C THR A 50 -10.58 -9.27 21.70
N LEU A 51 -10.25 -9.58 20.45
CA LEU A 51 -9.73 -8.62 19.49
C LEU A 51 -10.71 -7.47 19.20
N LEU A 52 -12.01 -7.77 19.08
CA LEU A 52 -13.03 -6.76 18.82
C LEU A 52 -13.28 -5.84 20.03
N THR A 53 -12.93 -6.28 21.23
CA THR A 53 -13.06 -5.50 22.48
C THR A 53 -11.75 -4.81 22.90
N ASP A 54 -10.62 -5.14 22.27
CA ASP A 54 -9.33 -4.46 22.52
C ASP A 54 -9.34 -3.05 21.87
N GLN A 55 -9.60 -2.04 22.70
CA GLN A 55 -9.63 -0.64 22.28
C GLN A 55 -8.30 -0.19 21.65
N ALA A 56 -7.16 -0.69 22.14
CA ALA A 56 -5.86 -0.33 21.62
C ALA A 56 -5.63 -0.90 20.20
N LEU A 57 -6.13 -2.11 19.93
CA LEU A 57 -6.10 -2.71 18.62
C LEU A 57 -7.03 -1.99 17.63
N VAL A 58 -8.26 -1.68 18.06
CA VAL A 58 -9.23 -0.94 17.23
C VAL A 58 -8.68 0.45 16.90
N ALA A 59 -8.09 1.14 17.87
CA ALA A 59 -7.44 2.44 17.63
C ALA A 59 -6.27 2.32 16.66
N ALA A 60 -5.43 1.28 16.78
CA ALA A 60 -4.32 1.03 15.85
C ALA A 60 -4.81 0.73 14.43
N ALA A 61 -5.90 -0.04 14.28
CA ALA A 61 -6.52 -0.30 12.98
C ALA A 61 -7.07 0.98 12.34
N TRP A 62 -7.73 1.82 13.14
CA TRP A 62 -8.23 3.13 12.69
C TRP A 62 -7.09 4.06 12.26
N ASN A 63 -6.01 4.13 13.06
CA ASN A 63 -4.81 4.90 12.71
C ASN A 63 -4.20 4.43 11.39
N SER A 64 -4.08 3.10 11.17
CA SER A 64 -3.60 2.56 9.90
C SER A 64 -4.46 3.00 8.73
N LEU A 65 -5.77 2.89 8.85
CA LEU A 65 -6.71 3.28 7.79
C LEU A 65 -6.61 4.78 7.50
N LEU A 66 -6.58 5.61 8.54
CA LEU A 66 -6.47 7.07 8.41
C LEU A 66 -5.15 7.46 7.75
N VAL A 67 -4.02 6.92 8.21
CA VAL A 67 -2.70 7.15 7.60
C VAL A 67 -2.71 6.73 6.13
N ALA A 68 -3.17 5.52 5.84
CA ALA A 68 -3.16 4.98 4.49
C ALA A 68 -4.04 5.79 3.52
N VAL A 69 -5.25 6.15 3.92
CA VAL A 69 -6.16 6.93 3.07
C VAL A 69 -5.63 8.35 2.86
N VAL A 70 -5.26 9.04 3.94
CA VAL A 70 -4.82 10.45 3.85
C VAL A 70 -3.51 10.55 3.08
N SER A 71 -2.51 9.69 3.37
CA SER A 71 -1.24 9.71 2.65
C SER A 71 -1.41 9.36 1.16
N THR A 72 -2.27 8.39 0.84
CA THR A 72 -2.57 8.03 -0.55
C THR A 72 -3.20 9.18 -1.31
N VAL A 73 -4.22 9.85 -0.74
CA VAL A 73 -4.87 11.00 -1.38
C VAL A 73 -3.86 12.13 -1.62
N LEU A 74 -3.05 12.46 -0.62
CA LEU A 74 -2.01 13.48 -0.75
C LEU A 74 -0.95 13.08 -1.80
N ALA A 75 -0.48 11.84 -1.77
CA ALA A 75 0.47 11.33 -2.75
C ALA A 75 -0.11 11.32 -4.17
N LEU A 76 -1.39 11.01 -4.36
CA LEU A 76 -2.06 11.08 -5.65
C LEU A 76 -2.15 12.53 -6.16
N VAL A 77 -2.60 13.46 -5.34
CA VAL A 77 -2.72 14.87 -5.73
C VAL A 77 -1.34 15.43 -6.13
N LEU A 78 -0.34 15.23 -5.27
CA LEU A 78 1.01 15.72 -5.51
C LEU A 78 1.70 14.97 -6.67
N GLY A 79 1.55 13.64 -6.74
CA GLY A 79 2.20 12.80 -7.75
C GLY A 79 1.64 12.99 -9.15
N VAL A 80 0.31 13.12 -9.28
CA VAL A 80 -0.32 13.40 -10.58
C VAL A 80 0.08 14.78 -11.08
N THR A 81 0.03 15.81 -10.20
CA THR A 81 0.45 17.17 -10.58
C THR A 81 1.92 17.24 -10.95
N ALA A 82 2.79 16.53 -10.19
CA ALA A 82 4.21 16.42 -10.50
C ALA A 82 4.44 15.70 -11.84
N ALA A 83 3.78 14.57 -12.09
CA ALA A 83 3.90 13.82 -13.34
C ALA A 83 3.51 14.67 -14.56
N LEU A 84 2.40 15.40 -14.49
CA LEU A 84 1.94 16.32 -15.54
C LEU A 84 2.91 17.50 -15.74
N GLY A 85 3.49 18.02 -14.66
CA GLY A 85 4.47 19.10 -14.70
C GLY A 85 5.78 18.65 -15.35
N LEU A 86 6.24 17.43 -15.05
CA LEU A 86 7.48 16.86 -15.60
C LEU A 86 7.44 16.71 -17.13
N GLU A 87 6.31 16.30 -17.69
CA GLU A 87 6.15 16.16 -19.16
C GLU A 87 6.26 17.50 -19.91
N ARG A 88 6.15 18.64 -19.20
CA ARG A 88 6.34 19.98 -19.78
C ARG A 88 7.77 20.50 -19.71
N LEU A 89 8.66 19.78 -19.00
CA LEU A 89 10.05 20.21 -18.85
C LEU A 89 10.89 19.79 -20.06
N PRO A 90 11.92 20.59 -20.41
CA PRO A 90 12.93 20.17 -21.37
C PRO A 90 13.61 18.87 -20.91
N ALA A 91 13.89 17.94 -21.81
CA ALA A 91 14.37 16.58 -21.53
C ALA A 91 15.51 16.51 -20.49
N ARG A 92 16.49 17.43 -20.57
CA ARG A 92 17.62 17.47 -19.63
C ARG A 92 17.18 17.80 -18.19
N ARG A 93 16.24 18.72 -18.02
CA ARG A 93 15.70 19.08 -16.70
C ARG A 93 14.76 18.01 -16.19
N GLN A 94 13.95 17.45 -17.06
CA GLN A 94 13.05 16.36 -16.75
C GLN A 94 13.81 15.18 -16.13
N SER A 95 14.87 14.68 -16.80
CA SER A 95 15.66 13.55 -16.27
C SER A 95 16.31 13.84 -14.92
N ALA A 96 16.80 15.07 -14.71
CA ALA A 96 17.42 15.44 -13.43
C ALA A 96 16.39 15.47 -12.29
N VAL A 97 15.20 16.05 -12.54
CA VAL A 97 14.12 16.12 -11.55
C VAL A 97 13.53 14.73 -11.28
N GLU A 98 13.30 13.93 -12.31
CA GLU A 98 12.88 12.54 -12.19
C GLU A 98 13.84 11.73 -11.32
N GLY A 99 15.16 11.85 -11.60
CA GLY A 99 16.19 11.18 -10.82
C GLY A 99 16.14 11.56 -9.35
N ALA A 100 15.97 12.85 -9.04
CA ALA A 100 15.84 13.31 -7.66
C ALA A 100 14.56 12.82 -6.98
N MET A 101 13.43 12.81 -7.70
CA MET A 101 12.15 12.33 -7.17
C MET A 101 12.11 10.81 -6.93
N LEU A 102 12.96 10.04 -7.63
CA LEU A 102 13.05 8.60 -7.46
C LEU A 102 13.98 8.17 -6.29
N LEU A 103 14.76 9.09 -5.72
CA LEU A 103 15.67 8.79 -4.62
C LEU A 103 15.00 8.05 -3.45
N PRO A 104 13.79 8.41 -2.99
CA PRO A 104 13.14 7.69 -1.89
C PRO A 104 12.85 6.20 -2.19
N LEU A 105 12.71 5.81 -3.46
CA LEU A 105 12.52 4.39 -3.83
C LEU A 105 13.84 3.59 -3.83
N ILE A 106 14.97 4.28 -3.93
CA ILE A 106 16.30 3.66 -3.98
C ILE A 106 16.89 3.55 -2.57
N ILE A 107 16.59 4.53 -1.72
CA ILE A 107 17.07 4.57 -0.34
C ILE A 107 16.39 3.46 0.48
N PRO A 108 17.16 2.66 1.26
CA PRO A 108 16.55 1.70 2.17
C PRO A 108 15.56 2.37 3.14
N GLU A 109 14.39 1.77 3.31
CA GLU A 109 13.29 2.34 4.12
C GLU A 109 13.73 2.71 5.54
N ILE A 110 14.59 1.90 6.16
CA ILE A 110 15.14 2.20 7.50
C ILE A 110 15.90 3.52 7.48
N MET A 111 16.75 3.75 6.49
CA MET A 111 17.52 4.99 6.38
C MET A 111 16.61 6.19 6.17
N MET A 112 15.59 6.04 5.36
CA MET A 112 14.59 7.08 5.13
C MET A 112 13.80 7.39 6.41
N GLY A 113 13.35 6.38 7.14
CA GLY A 113 12.65 6.55 8.42
C GLY A 113 13.48 7.29 9.45
N VAL A 114 14.77 6.90 9.61
CA VAL A 114 15.70 7.58 10.52
C VAL A 114 15.98 9.02 10.07
N ALA A 115 16.22 9.26 8.78
CA ALA A 115 16.49 10.59 8.25
C ALA A 115 15.30 11.55 8.47
N LEU A 116 14.07 11.08 8.20
CA LEU A 116 12.86 11.86 8.45
C LEU A 116 12.65 12.12 9.93
N MET A 117 12.88 11.12 10.80
CA MET A 117 12.80 11.29 12.26
C MET A 117 13.77 12.38 12.72
N LEU A 118 15.04 12.31 12.31
CA LEU A 118 16.04 13.32 12.66
C LEU A 118 15.65 14.71 12.14
N MET A 119 15.17 14.80 10.90
CA MET A 119 14.67 16.05 10.33
C MET A 119 13.53 16.64 11.19
N PHE A 120 12.53 15.84 11.57
CA PHE A 120 11.42 16.32 12.41
C PHE A 120 11.89 16.77 13.79
N VAL A 121 12.83 16.04 14.40
CA VAL A 121 13.44 16.45 15.68
C VAL A 121 14.20 17.78 15.54
N MET A 122 14.98 17.96 14.47
CA MET A 122 15.74 19.20 14.21
C MET A 122 14.82 20.41 14.04
N VAL A 123 13.68 20.25 13.36
CA VAL A 123 12.67 21.32 13.20
C VAL A 123 11.70 21.40 14.38
N ARG A 124 11.92 20.61 15.45
CA ARG A 124 11.09 20.55 16.66
C ARG A 124 9.62 20.16 16.39
N LEU A 125 9.38 19.40 15.34
CA LEU A 125 8.05 18.85 15.07
C LEU A 125 7.85 17.57 15.91
N PRO A 126 6.88 17.52 16.82
CA PRO A 126 6.66 16.34 17.66
C PRO A 126 6.18 15.16 16.79
N LEU A 127 6.74 13.98 17.05
CA LEU A 127 6.32 12.76 16.38
C LEU A 127 4.86 12.44 16.71
N SER A 128 4.07 12.09 15.69
CA SER A 128 2.62 11.95 15.76
C SER A 128 2.08 11.23 14.53
N LEU A 129 0.77 11.05 14.41
CA LEU A 129 0.14 10.59 13.17
C LEU A 129 0.47 11.50 11.97
N THR A 130 0.62 12.80 12.19
CA THR A 130 0.97 13.74 11.12
C THR A 130 2.36 13.46 10.53
N THR A 131 3.36 13.19 11.38
CA THR A 131 4.70 12.83 10.91
C THR A 131 4.72 11.49 10.19
N VAL A 132 3.92 10.51 10.63
CA VAL A 132 3.70 9.25 9.92
C VAL A 132 3.08 9.50 8.54
N ILE A 133 2.01 10.29 8.45
CA ILE A 133 1.36 10.65 7.17
C ILE A 133 2.36 11.31 6.21
N ILE A 134 3.16 12.28 6.70
CA ILE A 134 4.17 12.93 5.86
C ILE A 134 5.20 11.91 5.35
N GLY A 135 5.70 11.01 6.21
CA GLY A 135 6.63 9.96 5.82
C GLY A 135 6.05 9.04 4.72
N HIS A 136 4.79 8.64 4.89
CA HIS A 136 4.09 7.83 3.90
C HIS A 136 3.86 8.57 2.56
N VAL A 137 3.61 9.88 2.61
CA VAL A 137 3.53 10.70 1.39
C VAL A 137 4.87 10.74 0.67
N VAL A 138 5.96 10.98 1.40
CA VAL A 138 7.32 11.08 0.82
C VAL A 138 7.69 9.81 0.06
N PHE A 139 7.37 8.67 0.60
CA PHE A 139 7.73 7.38 0.02
C PHE A 139 6.72 6.90 -1.06
N ASN A 140 5.43 7.23 -0.96
CA ASN A 140 4.43 6.91 -1.98
C ASN A 140 4.47 7.85 -3.20
N LEU A 141 4.97 9.07 -3.03
CA LEU A 141 5.01 10.08 -4.08
C LEU A 141 5.75 9.61 -5.35
N PRO A 142 6.98 9.08 -5.27
CA PRO A 142 7.69 8.55 -6.43
C PRO A 142 6.95 7.42 -7.14
N LEU A 143 6.31 6.53 -6.37
CA LEU A 143 5.51 5.42 -6.90
C LEU A 143 4.38 5.93 -7.79
N VAL A 144 3.62 6.92 -7.31
CA VAL A 144 2.54 7.54 -8.07
C VAL A 144 3.06 8.22 -9.32
N ILE A 145 4.16 8.98 -9.21
CA ILE A 145 4.79 9.67 -10.36
C ILE A 145 5.15 8.68 -11.45
N VAL A 146 5.87 7.61 -11.11
CA VAL A 146 6.30 6.58 -12.09
C VAL A 146 5.12 5.94 -12.79
N MET A 147 4.08 5.56 -12.05
CA MET A 147 2.91 4.89 -12.64
C MET A 147 2.12 5.82 -13.57
N VAL A 148 1.94 7.08 -13.17
CA VAL A 148 1.22 8.07 -13.97
C VAL A 148 2.01 8.47 -15.21
N GLN A 149 3.33 8.73 -15.08
CA GLN A 149 4.20 9.03 -16.22
C GLN A 149 4.27 7.87 -17.22
N ALA A 150 4.38 6.63 -16.76
CA ALA A 150 4.35 5.46 -17.63
C ALA A 150 3.09 5.40 -18.49
N ARG A 151 1.97 5.93 -17.99
CA ARG A 151 0.72 6.03 -18.76
C ARG A 151 0.71 7.27 -19.67
N LEU A 152 1.16 8.42 -19.17
CA LEU A 152 1.24 9.67 -19.97
C LEU A 152 2.10 9.47 -21.23
N ARG A 153 3.26 8.85 -21.11
CA ARG A 153 4.18 8.58 -22.23
C ARG A 153 3.63 7.61 -23.28
N LYS A 154 2.56 6.88 -22.97
CA LYS A 154 1.87 5.98 -23.91
C LYS A 154 0.69 6.67 -24.62
N LEU A 155 0.33 7.89 -24.26
CA LEU A 155 -0.72 8.63 -24.94
C LEU A 155 -0.21 9.13 -26.29
N ASP A 156 -1.06 9.04 -27.31
CA ASP A 156 -0.75 9.63 -28.61
C ASP A 156 -0.85 11.17 -28.51
N PRO A 157 0.25 11.90 -28.77
CA PRO A 157 0.24 13.37 -28.72
C PRO A 157 -0.80 13.99 -29.65
N LYS A 158 -1.14 13.33 -30.73
CA LYS A 158 -2.16 13.79 -31.70
C LYS A 158 -3.54 13.97 -31.10
N LEU A 159 -3.86 13.27 -30.02
CA LEU A 159 -5.13 13.45 -29.30
C LEU A 159 -5.21 14.84 -28.66
N ILE A 160 -4.10 15.32 -28.13
CA ILE A 160 -3.99 16.64 -27.50
C ILE A 160 -4.01 17.72 -28.58
N GLU A 161 -3.23 17.54 -29.66
CA GLU A 161 -3.19 18.45 -30.80
C GLU A 161 -4.57 18.62 -31.44
N ALA A 162 -5.27 17.49 -31.74
CA ALA A 162 -6.61 17.54 -32.32
C ALA A 162 -7.63 18.27 -31.43
N ALA A 163 -7.54 18.09 -30.11
CA ALA A 163 -8.41 18.82 -29.18
C ALA A 163 -8.13 20.32 -29.18
N GLN A 164 -6.87 20.75 -29.29
CA GLN A 164 -6.45 22.14 -29.40
C GLN A 164 -6.90 22.76 -30.73
N ASP A 165 -6.77 22.03 -31.84
CA ASP A 165 -7.25 22.46 -33.18
C ASP A 165 -8.75 22.70 -33.19
N LEU A 166 -9.51 21.97 -32.36
CA LEU A 166 -10.95 22.20 -32.13
C LEU A 166 -11.26 23.36 -31.16
N GLY A 167 -10.22 24.13 -30.75
CA GLY A 167 -10.36 25.29 -29.87
C GLY A 167 -10.42 24.99 -28.38
N ALA A 168 -10.05 23.78 -27.95
CA ALA A 168 -10.00 23.47 -26.53
C ALA A 168 -8.80 24.15 -25.84
N ASP A 169 -9.03 24.83 -24.73
CA ASP A 169 -7.97 25.33 -23.86
C ASP A 169 -7.29 24.21 -23.06
N THR A 170 -6.20 24.53 -22.41
CA THR A 170 -5.39 23.56 -21.64
C THR A 170 -6.21 22.82 -20.57
N TRP A 171 -7.18 23.51 -19.91
CA TRP A 171 -8.02 22.91 -18.89
C TRP A 171 -9.05 21.92 -19.48
N HIS A 172 -9.65 22.27 -20.62
CA HIS A 172 -10.58 21.39 -21.33
C HIS A 172 -9.85 20.17 -21.88
N VAL A 173 -8.64 20.34 -22.45
CA VAL A 173 -7.78 19.21 -22.88
C VAL A 173 -7.48 18.29 -21.69
N TYR A 174 -7.05 18.85 -20.55
CA TYR A 174 -6.78 18.03 -19.38
C TYR A 174 -8.02 17.26 -18.92
N ARG A 175 -9.13 17.95 -18.70
CA ARG A 175 -10.33 17.34 -18.10
C ARG A 175 -11.06 16.37 -19.02
N ARG A 176 -11.05 16.60 -20.35
CA ARG A 176 -11.83 15.81 -21.31
C ARG A 176 -11.02 14.79 -22.09
N VAL A 177 -9.71 14.96 -22.17
CA VAL A 177 -8.82 14.05 -22.91
C VAL A 177 -7.82 13.38 -21.96
N THR A 178 -6.96 14.15 -21.29
CA THR A 178 -5.84 13.58 -20.52
C THR A 178 -6.32 12.83 -19.28
N GLU A 179 -7.16 13.46 -18.43
CA GLU A 179 -7.63 12.86 -17.18
C GLU A 179 -8.33 11.51 -17.40
N PRO A 180 -9.33 11.41 -18.30
CA PRO A 180 -9.99 10.11 -18.54
C PRO A 180 -9.03 9.02 -19.02
N LEU A 181 -8.03 9.36 -19.82
CA LEU A 181 -7.06 8.42 -20.36
C LEU A 181 -6.03 7.96 -19.32
N ILE A 182 -5.66 8.80 -18.35
CA ILE A 182 -4.74 8.43 -17.27
C ILE A 182 -5.46 7.87 -16.05
N ARG A 183 -6.76 8.05 -15.90
CA ARG A 183 -7.57 7.65 -14.74
C ARG A 183 -7.34 6.19 -14.31
N PRO A 184 -7.25 5.20 -15.21
CA PRO A 184 -6.95 3.83 -14.80
C PRO A 184 -5.58 3.70 -14.11
N ALA A 185 -4.57 4.45 -14.58
CA ALA A 185 -3.24 4.45 -13.95
C ALA A 185 -3.24 5.17 -12.61
N VAL A 186 -3.99 6.26 -12.48
CA VAL A 186 -4.16 6.99 -11.20
C VAL A 186 -4.85 6.10 -10.17
N LEU A 187 -5.91 5.38 -10.56
CA LEU A 187 -6.59 4.43 -9.67
C LEU A 187 -5.66 3.27 -9.28
N GLY A 188 -4.89 2.74 -10.23
CA GLY A 188 -3.89 1.69 -9.96
C GLY A 188 -2.79 2.17 -9.01
N ALA A 189 -2.26 3.37 -9.23
CA ALA A 189 -1.27 3.99 -8.35
C ALA A 189 -1.83 4.24 -6.94
N GLY A 190 -3.09 4.68 -6.82
CA GLY A 190 -3.76 4.86 -5.54
C GLY A 190 -3.94 3.56 -4.78
N LEU A 191 -4.38 2.49 -5.44
CA LEU A 191 -4.50 1.18 -4.81
C LEU A 191 -3.14 0.64 -4.34
N MET A 192 -2.10 0.83 -5.15
CA MET A 192 -0.74 0.43 -4.78
C MET A 192 -0.23 1.22 -3.58
N ALA A 193 -0.35 2.56 -3.61
CA ALA A 193 0.06 3.44 -2.51
C ALA A 193 -0.71 3.13 -1.21
N LEU A 194 -2.01 2.85 -1.31
CA LEU A 194 -2.84 2.44 -0.18
C LEU A 194 -2.35 1.13 0.43
N THR A 195 -2.08 0.13 -0.41
CA THR A 195 -1.60 -1.18 0.04
C THR A 195 -0.26 -1.08 0.74
N VAL A 196 0.69 -0.36 0.12
CA VAL A 196 2.02 -0.16 0.67
C VAL A 196 1.96 0.62 1.98
N SER A 197 1.08 1.62 2.09
CA SER A 197 0.89 2.38 3.33
C SER A 197 0.24 1.55 4.46
N LEU A 198 -0.66 0.63 4.14
CA LEU A 198 -1.29 -0.27 5.12
C LEU A 198 -0.30 -1.31 5.69
N ASP A 199 0.64 -1.75 4.89
CA ASP A 199 1.63 -2.77 5.24
C ASP A 199 2.91 -2.18 5.87
N ASP A 200 3.09 -0.85 5.82
CA ASP A 200 4.29 -0.21 6.33
C ASP A 200 4.42 -0.36 7.85
N PHE A 201 5.55 -0.90 8.23
CA PHE A 201 6.02 -0.98 9.62
C PHE A 201 7.20 -0.05 9.87
N ILE A 202 8.13 0.01 8.91
CA ILE A 202 9.48 0.58 9.14
C ILE A 202 9.40 2.10 9.29
N VAL A 203 8.81 2.79 8.34
CA VAL A 203 8.69 4.26 8.38
C VAL A 203 7.85 4.66 9.59
N THR A 204 6.72 3.96 9.81
CA THR A 204 5.88 4.20 10.98
C THR A 204 6.62 4.01 12.30
N PHE A 205 7.47 2.97 12.42
CA PHE A 205 8.23 2.70 13.64
C PHE A 205 9.09 3.89 14.08
N PHE A 206 9.71 4.58 13.14
CA PHE A 206 10.56 5.75 13.44
C PHE A 206 9.76 7.05 13.61
N LEU A 207 8.61 7.19 12.98
CA LEU A 207 7.85 8.44 12.94
C LEU A 207 6.65 8.49 13.88
N ALA A 208 6.22 7.36 14.43
CA ALA A 208 5.09 7.31 15.34
C ALA A 208 5.45 7.89 16.70
N GLY A 209 4.67 8.86 17.15
CA GLY A 209 4.70 9.38 18.51
C GLY A 209 3.64 8.73 19.40
N PRO A 210 3.48 9.23 20.64
CA PRO A 210 2.43 8.76 21.55
C PRO A 210 1.05 8.80 20.88
N GLY A 211 0.31 7.69 20.96
CA GLY A 211 -1.04 7.57 20.36
C GLY A 211 -1.08 7.32 18.85
N ALA A 212 0.07 7.34 18.16
CA ALA A 212 0.19 7.14 16.71
C ALA A 212 0.48 5.70 16.30
N THR A 213 0.19 4.73 17.16
CA THR A 213 0.40 3.31 16.86
C THR A 213 -0.50 2.86 15.72
N THR A 214 0.10 2.29 14.67
CA THR A 214 -0.62 1.65 13.56
C THR A 214 -0.75 0.14 13.77
N LEU A 215 -1.55 -0.53 12.95
CA LEU A 215 -1.79 -1.97 13.08
C LEU A 215 -0.51 -2.81 12.93
N PRO A 216 0.37 -2.59 11.93
CA PRO A 216 1.66 -3.30 11.84
C PRO A 216 2.53 -3.10 13.09
N LEU A 217 2.57 -1.88 13.62
CA LEU A 217 3.33 -1.57 14.82
C LEU A 217 2.74 -2.26 16.08
N LYS A 218 1.41 -2.34 16.18
CA LYS A 218 0.72 -3.09 17.25
C LYS A 218 1.00 -4.58 17.15
N VAL A 219 0.91 -5.17 15.95
CA VAL A 219 1.25 -6.59 15.71
C VAL A 219 2.69 -6.90 16.12
N TYR A 220 3.64 -6.06 15.73
CA TYR A 220 5.03 -6.20 16.16
C TYR A 220 5.20 -6.17 17.68
N SER A 221 4.51 -5.24 18.35
CA SER A 221 4.51 -5.16 19.81
C SER A 221 3.95 -6.44 20.45
N MET A 222 2.85 -6.99 19.92
CA MET A 222 2.27 -8.24 20.40
C MET A 222 3.24 -9.42 20.23
N ILE A 223 3.92 -9.52 19.09
CA ILE A 223 4.91 -10.58 18.85
C ILE A 223 6.07 -10.50 19.85
N LYS A 224 6.52 -9.29 20.16
CA LYS A 224 7.62 -9.07 21.13
C LYS A 224 7.24 -9.39 22.58
N THR A 225 5.99 -9.19 22.95
CA THR A 225 5.51 -9.50 24.32
C THR A 225 5.19 -10.98 24.51
N GLY A 226 5.15 -11.76 23.46
CA GLY A 226 4.92 -13.20 23.46
C GLY A 226 3.89 -13.62 22.42
N LEU A 227 4.05 -14.81 21.85
CA LEU A 227 3.11 -15.36 20.88
C LEU A 227 1.79 -15.74 21.60
N SER A 228 0.79 -14.87 21.49
CA SER A 228 -0.56 -15.16 21.96
C SER A 228 -1.44 -15.67 20.80
N PRO A 229 -2.45 -16.51 21.04
CA PRO A 229 -3.38 -16.96 20.01
C PRO A 229 -4.16 -15.82 19.35
N GLU A 230 -4.25 -14.68 20.03
CA GLU A 230 -4.83 -13.44 19.50
C GLU A 230 -4.11 -12.96 18.24
N ILE A 231 -2.77 -13.15 18.16
CA ILE A 231 -1.99 -12.81 16.96
C ILE A 231 -2.44 -13.68 15.77
N ASN A 232 -2.68 -14.98 16.02
CA ASN A 232 -3.16 -15.88 14.97
C ASN A 232 -4.55 -15.46 14.49
N ALA A 233 -5.46 -15.09 15.39
CA ALA A 233 -6.79 -14.62 15.04
C ALA A 233 -6.75 -13.27 14.29
N LEU A 234 -5.90 -12.33 14.71
CA LEU A 234 -5.69 -11.07 14.02
C LEU A 234 -5.13 -11.29 12.61
N SER A 235 -4.10 -12.13 12.50
CA SER A 235 -3.51 -12.46 11.19
C SER A 235 -4.51 -13.15 10.28
N ALA A 236 -5.35 -14.04 10.81
CA ALA A 236 -6.42 -14.68 10.04
C ALA A 236 -7.44 -13.65 9.51
N ILE A 237 -7.85 -12.67 10.33
CA ILE A 237 -8.73 -11.57 9.89
C ILE A 237 -8.09 -10.77 8.76
N ILE A 238 -6.81 -10.40 8.89
CA ILE A 238 -6.10 -9.63 7.87
C ILE A 238 -5.98 -10.41 6.56
N VAL A 239 -5.59 -11.68 6.62
CA VAL A 239 -5.43 -12.53 5.43
C VAL A 239 -6.77 -12.75 4.73
N VAL A 240 -7.81 -13.15 5.47
CA VAL A 240 -9.15 -13.39 4.90
C VAL A 240 -9.75 -12.09 4.36
N GLY A 241 -9.56 -10.97 5.06
CA GLY A 241 -9.98 -9.65 4.61
C GLY A 241 -9.30 -9.23 3.31
N SER A 242 -7.99 -9.40 3.22
CA SER A 242 -7.20 -9.09 2.01
C SER A 242 -7.61 -9.96 0.82
N MET A 243 -7.79 -11.26 1.04
CA MET A 243 -8.28 -12.17 0.00
C MET A 243 -9.70 -11.81 -0.46
N GLY A 244 -10.57 -11.42 0.47
CA GLY A 244 -11.92 -10.96 0.16
C GLY A 244 -11.92 -9.70 -0.70
N LEU A 245 -11.11 -8.70 -0.34
CA LEU A 245 -10.94 -7.47 -1.12
C LEU A 245 -10.40 -7.76 -2.53
N MET A 246 -9.41 -8.63 -2.63
CA MET A 246 -8.85 -9.05 -3.93
C MET A 246 -9.92 -9.74 -4.79
N ALA A 247 -10.70 -10.65 -4.21
CA ALA A 247 -11.78 -11.35 -4.93
C ALA A 247 -12.84 -10.36 -5.44
N VAL A 248 -13.24 -9.40 -4.62
CA VAL A 248 -14.19 -8.33 -5.01
C VAL A 248 -13.60 -7.48 -6.14
N ALA A 249 -12.34 -7.07 -6.04
CA ALA A 249 -11.66 -6.29 -7.08
C ALA A 249 -11.62 -7.03 -8.42
N LEU A 250 -11.30 -8.33 -8.41
CA LEU A 250 -11.28 -9.16 -9.61
C LEU A 250 -12.69 -9.34 -10.22
N LEU A 251 -13.73 -9.45 -9.40
CA LEU A 251 -15.11 -9.57 -9.87
C LEU A 251 -15.59 -8.27 -10.55
N ILE A 252 -15.21 -7.11 -10.00
CA ILE A 252 -15.52 -5.80 -10.58
C ILE A 252 -14.79 -5.62 -11.92
N GLN A 253 -13.52 -6.01 -12.01
CA GLN A 253 -12.74 -5.90 -13.25
C GLN A 253 -13.24 -6.81 -14.38
N ARG A 254 -13.90 -7.93 -14.04
CA ARG A 254 -14.48 -8.84 -15.03
C ARG A 254 -15.76 -8.33 -15.69
N ARG A 255 -16.35 -7.24 -15.19
CA ARG A 255 -17.48 -6.60 -15.89
C ARG A 255 -16.90 -5.74 -17.02
N PRO A 256 -17.06 -6.12 -18.31
CA PRO A 256 -16.67 -5.24 -19.40
C PRO A 256 -17.48 -3.95 -19.25
N LEU A 257 -16.77 -2.82 -19.28
CA LEU A 257 -17.40 -1.51 -19.41
C LEU A 257 -18.16 -1.56 -20.76
N ALA A 258 -19.46 -1.73 -20.68
CA ALA A 258 -20.36 -1.67 -21.82
C ALA A 258 -20.43 -0.23 -22.36
#